data_314bf4183425fe026df62392a423569c
#
_entry.id   314bf4183425fe026df62392a423569c
#
_cell.length_a   1.000
_cell.length_b   1.000
_cell.length_c   1.000
_cell.angle_alpha   90.00
_cell.angle_beta   90.00
_cell.angle_gamma   90.00
#
_symmetry.space_group_name_H-M   'P 1'
#
loop_
_entity.id
_entity.type
_entity.pdbx_description
1 polymer ?
#
loop_
_entity_poly.entity_id
_entity_poly.type
_entity_poly.pdbx_seq_one_letter_code
_entity_poly.pdbx_strand_id
1 'polypeptide(L)'
;MRKIVSTLLCMMLIFAMCSCSFGTRNSSSDPKPQYGSFTVDKSFSYDEKYYALISEDEQMIVITLYSSDDNEVFSFEPCRKLDFWGIYWENDSYNLWIQSGDIGIKCYGMADEVWSINDDAIRPDYIISKYDK
;
A
#
# COMPACT_ATOMS: atom_id res chain seq x y z
N MET A 1 34.58 40.61 -33.81
CA MET A 1 34.81 39.30 -33.22
C MET A 1 34.86 39.26 -31.68
N ARG A 2 34.48 40.30 -30.94
CA ARG A 2 34.53 40.38 -29.47
C ARG A 2 33.14 40.20 -28.79
N LYS A 3 32.07 40.11 -29.54
CA LYS A 3 30.71 40.02 -28.98
C LYS A 3 30.09 38.61 -28.98
N ILE A 4 30.73 37.64 -29.64
CA ILE A 4 30.22 36.26 -29.72
C ILE A 4 30.72 35.37 -28.57
N VAL A 5 31.86 35.72 -27.97
CA VAL A 5 32.46 34.94 -26.89
C VAL A 5 31.72 35.15 -25.55
N SER A 6 31.07 36.32 -25.38
CA SER A 6 30.36 36.63 -24.12
C SER A 6 29.01 35.95 -24.00
N THR A 7 28.36 35.61 -25.09
CA THR A 7 27.07 34.91 -25.09
C THR A 7 27.18 33.40 -24.91
N LEU A 8 28.35 32.83 -25.30
CA LEU A 8 28.58 31.39 -25.10
C LEU A 8 28.95 31.05 -23.65
N LEU A 9 29.55 32.01 -22.93
CA LEU A 9 29.94 31.81 -21.51
C LEU A 9 28.73 31.91 -20.57
N CYS A 10 27.68 32.65 -20.92
CA CYS A 10 26.45 32.72 -20.14
C CYS A 10 25.55 31.49 -20.29
N MET A 11 25.64 30.76 -21.42
CA MET A 11 24.85 29.55 -21.61
C MET A 11 25.40 28.31 -20.90
N MET A 12 26.66 28.27 -20.53
CA MET A 12 27.27 27.18 -19.78
C MET A 12 27.00 27.22 -18.25
N LEU A 13 26.57 28.35 -17.72
CA LEU A 13 26.33 28.51 -16.28
C LEU A 13 24.89 28.14 -15.83
N ILE A 14 23.99 27.84 -16.75
CA ILE A 14 22.59 27.51 -16.42
C ILE A 14 22.36 26.00 -16.26
N PHE A 15 23.30 25.13 -16.63
CA PHE A 15 23.17 23.69 -16.53
C PHE A 15 23.65 23.06 -15.20
N ALA A 16 24.11 23.86 -14.23
CA ALA A 16 24.73 23.33 -13.02
C ALA A 16 23.83 23.34 -11.77
N MET A 17 22.53 23.65 -11.89
CA MET A 17 21.63 23.73 -10.72
C MET A 17 20.38 22.84 -10.85
N CYS A 18 20.46 21.70 -11.52
CA CYS A 18 19.45 20.64 -11.37
C CYS A 18 20.07 19.39 -10.72
N SER A 19 20.69 19.58 -9.56
CA SER A 19 20.82 18.50 -8.60
C SER A 19 19.44 18.28 -7.97
N CYS A 20 18.55 17.60 -8.67
CA CYS A 20 17.45 16.91 -8.02
C CYS A 20 18.07 15.91 -7.05
N SER A 21 18.15 16.29 -5.78
CA SER A 21 18.24 15.34 -4.69
C SER A 21 17.10 14.33 -4.86
N PHE A 22 17.41 13.21 -5.48
CA PHE A 22 16.66 11.99 -5.27
C PHE A 22 16.85 11.64 -3.80
N GLY A 23 15.99 12.20 -2.98
CA GLY A 23 15.81 11.74 -1.61
C GLY A 23 15.43 10.28 -1.70
N THR A 24 16.38 9.40 -1.46
CA THR A 24 16.14 8.02 -1.10
C THR A 24 15.22 8.06 0.10
N ARG A 25 13.92 7.90 -0.11
CA ARG A 25 12.99 7.56 0.95
C ARG A 25 13.33 6.13 1.38
N ASN A 26 14.34 5.99 2.21
CA ASN A 26 14.46 4.86 3.10
C ASN A 26 13.38 5.05 4.19
N SER A 27 12.14 4.90 3.80
CA SER A 27 11.05 4.71 4.73
C SER A 27 10.90 3.21 4.94
N SER A 28 11.78 2.64 5.74
CA SER A 28 11.48 1.39 6.44
C SER A 28 10.55 1.71 7.61
N SER A 29 9.38 2.28 7.33
CA SER A 29 8.31 2.31 8.30
C SER A 29 7.49 1.06 8.05
N ASP A 30 7.48 0.16 9.04
CA ASP A 30 6.50 -0.91 9.09
C ASP A 30 5.13 -0.36 8.73
N PRO A 31 4.32 -1.10 7.93
CA PRO A 31 2.99 -0.65 7.57
C PRO A 31 2.19 -0.41 8.85
N LYS A 32 1.71 0.82 9.02
CA LYS A 32 0.86 1.13 10.17
C LYS A 32 -0.50 0.50 9.94
N PRO A 33 -1.02 -0.26 10.92
CA PRO A 33 -2.35 -0.81 10.83
C PRO A 33 -3.39 0.30 10.68
N GLN A 34 -4.33 0.10 9.78
CA GLN A 34 -5.51 0.95 9.67
C GLN A 34 -6.60 0.34 10.54
N TYR A 35 -6.95 1.01 11.64
CA TYR A 35 -7.97 0.53 12.56
C TYR A 35 -9.27 1.31 12.44
N GLY A 36 -10.38 0.57 12.39
CA GLY A 36 -11.69 0.98 12.89
C GLY A 36 -12.36 2.17 12.24
N SER A 37 -11.92 2.64 11.09
CA SER A 37 -12.66 3.66 10.34
C SER A 37 -12.59 3.38 8.86
N PHE A 38 -13.71 3.68 8.16
CA PHE A 38 -13.68 3.73 6.72
C PHE A 38 -12.62 4.73 6.30
N THR A 39 -11.71 4.28 5.48
CA THR A 39 -10.85 5.20 4.78
C THR A 39 -11.30 5.28 3.33
N VAL A 40 -11.48 6.50 2.84
CA VAL A 40 -11.59 6.76 1.41
C VAL A 40 -10.22 6.77 0.75
N ASP A 41 -9.16 6.70 1.56
CA ASP A 41 -7.79 6.70 1.09
C ASP A 41 -7.40 5.31 0.59
N LYS A 42 -6.64 5.30 -0.49
CA LYS A 42 -6.07 4.08 -1.07
C LYS A 42 -5.01 3.51 -0.12
N SER A 43 -5.15 2.23 0.23
CA SER A 43 -4.12 1.49 0.96
C SER A 43 -3.28 0.70 -0.03
N PHE A 44 -2.02 1.06 -0.22
CA PHE A 44 -1.18 0.53 -1.28
C PHE A 44 -0.35 -0.70 -0.85
N SER A 45 -0.17 -1.64 -1.80
CA SER A 45 0.83 -2.70 -1.71
C SER A 45 2.26 -2.12 -1.68
N TYR A 46 3.24 -2.95 -1.31
CA TYR A 46 4.64 -2.55 -1.11
C TYR A 46 5.29 -1.87 -2.33
N ASP A 47 4.87 -2.21 -3.54
CA ASP A 47 5.37 -1.69 -4.81
C ASP A 47 4.37 -0.77 -5.54
N GLU A 48 3.25 -0.45 -4.87
CA GLU A 48 2.16 0.39 -5.37
C GLU A 48 1.45 -0.13 -6.64
N LYS A 49 1.66 -1.40 -7.02
CA LYS A 49 0.96 -2.00 -8.17
C LYS A 49 -0.49 -2.33 -7.88
N TYR A 50 -0.81 -2.51 -6.61
CA TYR A 50 -2.19 -2.74 -6.15
C TYR A 50 -2.53 -1.80 -5.02
N TYR A 51 -3.81 -1.52 -4.88
CA TYR A 51 -4.33 -0.82 -3.73
C TYR A 51 -5.69 -1.38 -3.31
N ALA A 52 -6.00 -1.23 -2.04
CA ALA A 52 -7.27 -1.59 -1.46
C ALA A 52 -8.11 -0.34 -1.20
N LEU A 53 -9.39 -0.40 -1.56
CA LEU A 53 -10.43 0.48 -1.06
C LEU A 53 -11.34 -0.29 -0.14
N ILE A 54 -11.80 0.36 0.91
CA ILE A 54 -12.66 -0.22 1.92
C ILE A 54 -14.00 0.49 1.88
N SER A 55 -15.06 -0.29 1.83
CA SER A 55 -16.43 0.18 1.91
C SER A 55 -17.26 -0.69 2.87
N GLU A 56 -18.48 -0.30 3.13
CA GLU A 56 -19.44 -1.11 3.90
C GLU A 56 -20.59 -1.54 3.02
N ASP A 57 -21.05 -2.76 3.27
CA ASP A 57 -22.36 -3.21 2.85
C ASP A 57 -23.10 -3.73 4.07
N GLU A 58 -24.31 -3.20 4.32
CA GLU A 58 -25.16 -3.54 5.47
C GLU A 58 -24.41 -3.80 6.78
N GLN A 59 -23.92 -5.02 6.99
CA GLN A 59 -23.22 -5.47 8.20
C GLN A 59 -21.76 -5.92 7.95
N MET A 60 -21.32 -5.89 6.71
CA MET A 60 -20.00 -6.39 6.30
C MET A 60 -19.04 -5.26 5.94
N ILE A 61 -17.78 -5.51 6.16
CA ILE A 61 -16.70 -4.74 5.54
C ILE A 61 -16.48 -5.33 4.14
N VAL A 62 -16.43 -4.48 3.15
CA VAL A 62 -16.10 -4.85 1.77
C VAL A 62 -14.74 -4.29 1.41
N ILE A 63 -13.83 -5.15 0.97
CA ILE A 63 -12.52 -4.76 0.47
C ILE A 63 -12.47 -5.03 -1.02
N THR A 64 -12.18 -3.99 -1.79
CA THR A 64 -11.99 -4.11 -3.24
C THR A 64 -10.55 -3.77 -3.58
N LEU A 65 -9.86 -4.68 -4.24
CA LEU A 65 -8.50 -4.51 -4.72
C LEU A 65 -8.51 -4.03 -6.16
N TYR A 66 -7.68 -3.05 -6.43
CA TYR A 66 -7.47 -2.47 -7.75
C TYR A 66 -6.02 -2.58 -8.15
N SER A 67 -5.77 -2.70 -9.46
CA SER A 67 -4.44 -2.47 -10.02
C SER A 67 -4.11 -0.98 -10.03
N SER A 68 -2.84 -0.64 -10.26
CA SER A 68 -2.38 0.75 -10.42
C SER A 68 -3.08 1.50 -11.56
N ASP A 69 -3.66 0.79 -12.53
CA ASP A 69 -4.43 1.34 -13.65
C ASP A 69 -5.93 1.51 -13.31
N ASP A 70 -6.29 1.46 -12.03
CA ASP A 70 -7.65 1.58 -11.52
C ASP A 70 -8.63 0.48 -12.01
N ASN A 71 -8.12 -0.69 -12.43
CA ASN A 71 -8.96 -1.84 -12.74
C ASN A 71 -9.20 -2.67 -11.47
N GLU A 72 -10.48 -2.97 -11.21
CA GLU A 72 -10.84 -3.91 -10.15
C GLU A 72 -10.27 -5.31 -10.47
N VAL A 73 -9.55 -5.88 -9.52
CA VAL A 73 -8.94 -7.22 -9.68
C VAL A 73 -9.52 -8.24 -8.72
N PHE A 74 -10.06 -7.79 -7.58
CA PHE A 74 -10.65 -8.69 -6.60
C PHE A 74 -11.54 -7.91 -5.62
N SER A 75 -12.69 -8.48 -5.23
CA SER A 75 -13.55 -7.91 -4.20
C SER A 75 -14.06 -9.02 -3.27
N PHE A 76 -14.11 -8.73 -1.98
CA PHE A 76 -14.50 -9.73 -0.96
C PHE A 76 -14.99 -9.07 0.32
N GLU A 77 -15.71 -9.86 1.11
CA GLU A 77 -16.27 -9.47 2.40
C GLU A 77 -15.57 -10.26 3.51
N PRO A 78 -14.43 -9.78 4.03
CA PRO A 78 -13.62 -10.56 4.96
C PRO A 78 -14.25 -10.73 6.34
N CYS A 79 -14.97 -9.73 6.83
CA CYS A 79 -15.46 -9.70 8.21
C CYS A 79 -16.67 -8.80 8.37
N ARG A 80 -17.32 -8.92 9.53
CA ARG A 80 -18.39 -8.01 9.91
C ARG A 80 -17.87 -6.64 10.26
N LYS A 81 -18.74 -5.65 10.10
CA LYS A 81 -18.55 -4.30 10.58
C LYS A 81 -18.68 -4.27 12.10
N LEU A 82 -17.60 -4.60 12.79
CA LEU A 82 -17.48 -4.56 14.24
C LEU A 82 -16.66 -3.33 14.67
N ASP A 83 -16.61 -3.07 15.98
CA ASP A 83 -15.85 -1.97 16.55
C ASP A 83 -14.33 -2.08 16.30
N PHE A 84 -13.86 -3.28 15.96
CA PHE A 84 -12.46 -3.54 15.69
C PHE A 84 -12.26 -4.37 14.43
N TRP A 85 -11.53 -3.80 13.50
CA TRP A 85 -10.97 -4.45 12.33
C TRP A 85 -9.75 -3.66 11.83
N GLY A 86 -8.92 -4.27 10.99
CA GLY A 86 -7.77 -3.62 10.39
C GLY A 86 -7.23 -4.40 9.20
N ILE A 87 -6.54 -3.70 8.30
CA ILE A 87 -5.86 -4.29 7.16
C ILE A 87 -4.38 -3.92 7.15
N TYR A 88 -3.56 -4.82 6.63
CA TYR A 88 -2.09 -4.66 6.60
C TYR A 88 -1.52 -5.30 5.35
N TRP A 89 -0.81 -4.54 4.54
CA TRP A 89 0.01 -5.09 3.48
C TRP A 89 1.36 -5.55 4.02
N GLU A 90 1.86 -6.68 3.51
CA GLU A 90 3.26 -7.04 3.74
C GLU A 90 4.22 -6.12 2.97
N ASN A 91 5.44 -5.98 3.50
CA ASN A 91 6.44 -5.05 2.96
C ASN A 91 7.12 -5.55 1.69
N ASP A 92 6.96 -6.82 1.31
CA ASP A 92 7.71 -7.49 0.26
C ASP A 92 6.90 -8.52 -0.53
N SER A 93 5.61 -8.59 -0.27
CA SER A 93 4.70 -9.53 -0.95
C SER A 93 3.33 -8.91 -1.20
N TYR A 94 2.49 -9.59 -1.98
CA TYR A 94 1.09 -9.20 -2.17
C TYR A 94 0.16 -9.85 -1.13
N ASN A 95 0.68 -10.19 0.03
CA ASN A 95 -0.14 -10.63 1.14
C ASN A 95 -0.81 -9.44 1.83
N LEU A 96 -2.13 -9.49 1.90
CA LEU A 96 -2.97 -8.56 2.62
C LEU A 96 -3.57 -9.26 3.83
N TRP A 97 -3.16 -8.86 5.01
CA TRP A 97 -3.65 -9.39 6.26
C TRP A 97 -4.87 -8.61 6.74
N ILE A 98 -5.92 -9.34 7.12
CA ILE A 98 -7.14 -8.78 7.68
C ILE A 98 -7.27 -9.27 9.11
N GLN A 99 -7.48 -8.34 10.03
CA GLN A 99 -7.74 -8.63 11.43
C GLN A 99 -9.11 -8.09 11.83
N SER A 100 -9.90 -8.90 12.52
CA SER A 100 -11.19 -8.49 13.07
C SER A 100 -11.57 -9.32 14.29
N GLY A 101 -12.48 -8.80 15.10
CA GLY A 101 -12.98 -9.47 16.30
C GLY A 101 -13.75 -10.75 16.04
N ASP A 102 -14.30 -10.96 14.85
CA ASP A 102 -15.09 -12.13 14.49
C ASP A 102 -14.32 -13.22 13.76
N ILE A 103 -13.29 -12.85 12.99
CA ILE A 103 -12.51 -13.81 12.19
C ILE A 103 -11.10 -14.07 12.72
N GLY A 104 -10.64 -13.29 13.71
CA GLY A 104 -9.25 -13.28 14.12
C GLY A 104 -8.35 -12.58 13.09
N ILE A 105 -7.29 -13.25 12.65
CA ILE A 105 -6.40 -12.74 11.60
C ILE A 105 -6.37 -13.73 10.43
N LYS A 106 -6.53 -13.21 9.22
CA LYS A 106 -6.46 -13.97 7.97
C LYS A 106 -5.62 -13.27 6.94
N CYS A 107 -5.00 -14.05 6.06
CA CYS A 107 -4.24 -13.56 4.93
C CYS A 107 -4.99 -13.79 3.61
N TYR A 108 -4.99 -12.79 2.77
CA TYR A 108 -5.37 -12.90 1.36
C TYR A 108 -4.12 -12.62 0.53
N GLY A 109 -3.79 -13.50 -0.38
CA GLY A 109 -2.59 -13.39 -1.18
C GLY A 109 -2.86 -13.64 -2.66
N MET A 110 -1.90 -13.32 -3.48
CA MET A 110 -1.94 -13.57 -4.91
C MET A 110 -1.00 -14.73 -5.26
N ALA A 111 -1.55 -15.79 -5.85
CA ALA A 111 -0.80 -16.90 -6.42
C ALA A 111 -1.28 -17.13 -7.85
N ASP A 112 -0.36 -17.31 -8.79
CA ASP A 112 -0.67 -17.51 -10.21
C ASP A 112 -1.65 -16.46 -10.78
N GLU A 113 -1.43 -15.19 -10.40
CA GLU A 113 -2.29 -14.06 -10.79
C GLU A 113 -3.74 -14.11 -10.24
N VAL A 114 -4.02 -15.00 -9.30
CA VAL A 114 -5.34 -15.14 -8.67
C VAL A 114 -5.27 -14.77 -7.20
N TRP A 115 -6.16 -13.89 -6.77
CA TRP A 115 -6.35 -13.53 -5.36
C TRP A 115 -7.23 -14.55 -4.65
N SER A 116 -6.77 -15.01 -3.49
CA SER A 116 -7.52 -15.95 -2.64
C SER A 116 -7.06 -15.89 -1.19
N ILE A 117 -7.78 -16.59 -0.30
CA ILE A 117 -7.30 -16.82 1.07
C ILE A 117 -6.01 -17.64 0.99
N ASN A 118 -4.99 -17.18 1.73
CA ASN A 118 -3.70 -17.86 1.87
C ASN A 118 -3.57 -18.39 3.30
N ASP A 119 -4.08 -19.60 3.53
CA ASP A 119 -4.05 -20.24 4.86
C ASP A 119 -2.64 -20.71 5.26
N ASP A 120 -1.72 -20.82 4.30
CA ASP A 120 -0.32 -21.22 4.54
C ASP A 120 0.60 -20.02 4.83
N ALA A 121 0.09 -18.80 4.75
CA ALA A 121 0.87 -17.60 5.00
C ALA A 121 1.35 -17.54 6.46
N ILE A 122 2.63 -17.27 6.63
CA ILE A 122 3.23 -17.04 7.95
C ILE A 122 3.18 -15.55 8.24
N ARG A 123 2.45 -15.16 9.28
CA ARG A 123 2.34 -13.75 9.67
C ARG A 123 3.71 -13.20 10.07
N PRO A 124 4.18 -12.11 9.43
CA PRO A 124 5.39 -11.43 9.86
C PRO A 124 5.26 -10.85 11.28
N ASP A 125 6.35 -10.83 12.03
CA ASP A 125 6.38 -10.33 13.41
C ASP A 125 5.98 -8.84 13.53
N TYR A 126 6.19 -8.05 12.47
CA TYR A 126 5.83 -6.64 12.46
C TYR A 126 4.31 -6.41 12.28
N ILE A 127 3.56 -7.42 11.84
CA ILE A 127 2.09 -7.38 11.80
C ILE A 127 1.56 -7.85 13.14
N ILE A 128 1.39 -6.90 14.05
CA ILE A 128 0.99 -7.17 15.43
C ILE A 128 -0.52 -7.36 15.50
N SER A 129 -0.95 -8.47 16.09
CA SER A 129 -2.35 -8.67 16.44
C SER A 129 -2.71 -7.89 17.71
N LYS A 130 -3.93 -7.32 17.75
CA LYS A 130 -4.48 -6.74 18.99
C LYS A 130 -4.52 -7.74 20.15
N TYR A 131 -4.52 -9.03 19.83
CA TYR A 131 -4.59 -10.12 20.81
C TYR A 131 -3.23 -10.72 21.18
N ASP A 132 -2.17 -10.27 20.51
CA ASP A 132 -0.79 -10.63 20.89
C ASP A 132 -0.44 -9.90 22.19
N LYS A 133 -0.09 -10.65 23.23
CA LYS A 133 0.32 -10.14 24.55
C LYS A 133 1.77 -10.46 24.80
#